data_c40df791ab51f6793ad491173541e39a
#
_entry.id   c40df791ab51f6793ad491173541e39a
#
_cell.length_a   1.000
_cell.length_b   1.000
_cell.length_c   1.000
_cell.angle_alpha   90.00
_cell.angle_beta   90.00
_cell.angle_gamma   90.00
#
_symmetry.space_group_name_H-M   'P 1'
#
loop_
_entity.id
_entity.type
_entity.pdbx_description
1 polymer ?
#
loop_
_entity_poly.entity_id
_entity_poly.type
_entity_poly.pdbx_seq_one_letter_code
_entity_poly.pdbx_strand_id
1 'polypeptide(L)'
;FKKSKVEVVAAVEDTPYSVPKDIITKKDINELKNLIKTIATEKNTQIFENGVKSITSKLLEYGIEKELSQLLGEGIDELDEVGKELLKKRIKAFLGAPQPLDSGKSKKVLFIGPTGVGKTTTVAKIASHLILNEGKKVMLVTADVFRIAAYEQIKSYGDILGVPVRVVSNVFEFHKLQPEFKNYDVVLIDTAGRSHKDEKRVNELKTFMKYAECDEIYLCLSATTRPQDLKEVIKKYDFAGNYKLIFTKLDETDNYSSILNAVYYSGQPISYFTNGQIVPDDLMLADSEIIFSSIVKGY
;
A
#
# COMPACT_ATOMS: atom_id res chain seq x y z
N PHE A 1 -25.89 51.78 33.34
CA PHE A 1 -25.30 50.43 33.50
C PHE A 1 -24.53 50.09 32.26
N LYS A 2 -23.16 50.11 32.38
CA LYS A 2 -22.22 49.69 31.33
C LYS A 2 -22.14 48.16 31.35
N LYS A 3 -22.42 47.50 30.19
CA LYS A 3 -22.09 46.11 29.95
C LYS A 3 -20.65 45.98 29.54
N SER A 4 -19.82 45.35 30.34
CA SER A 4 -18.48 44.93 29.98
C SER A 4 -18.57 43.66 29.11
N LYS A 5 -17.98 43.71 27.92
CA LYS A 5 -17.71 42.53 27.10
C LYS A 5 -16.46 41.83 27.64
N VAL A 6 -16.55 40.57 27.93
CA VAL A 6 -15.39 39.72 28.22
C VAL A 6 -15.05 39.01 26.92
N GLU A 7 -13.87 39.28 26.40
CA GLU A 7 -13.31 38.57 25.24
C GLU A 7 -12.45 37.42 25.77
N VAL A 8 -12.83 36.19 25.47
CA VAL A 8 -12.04 35.01 25.83
C VAL A 8 -11.20 34.67 24.60
N VAL A 9 -9.90 34.95 24.67
CA VAL A 9 -8.92 34.48 23.69
C VAL A 9 -8.45 33.12 24.15
N ALA A 10 -8.90 32.07 23.49
CA ALA A 10 -8.34 30.73 23.64
C ALA A 10 -7.11 30.61 22.73
N ALA A 11 -5.93 30.57 23.32
CA ALA A 11 -4.72 30.17 22.62
C ALA A 11 -4.76 28.65 22.45
N VAL A 12 -4.89 28.20 21.21
CA VAL A 12 -4.64 26.79 20.86
C VAL A 12 -3.13 26.67 20.67
N GLU A 13 -2.46 26.02 21.61
CA GLU A 13 -1.09 25.57 21.38
C GLU A 13 -1.10 24.41 20.39
N ASP A 14 -0.68 24.70 19.14
CA ASP A 14 -0.33 23.68 18.16
C ASP A 14 0.95 22.97 18.62
N THR A 15 0.79 21.86 19.33
CA THR A 15 1.90 20.92 19.49
C THR A 15 2.07 20.17 18.18
N PRO A 16 3.21 20.28 17.48
CA PRO A 16 3.42 19.52 16.25
C PRO A 16 3.46 18.04 16.60
N TYR A 17 2.55 17.29 16.01
CA TYR A 17 2.53 15.83 16.06
C TYR A 17 3.87 15.31 15.57
N SER A 18 4.68 14.74 16.45
CA SER A 18 5.94 14.13 16.09
C SER A 18 5.69 12.82 15.36
N VAL A 19 5.84 12.86 14.05
CA VAL A 19 5.85 11.64 13.21
C VAL A 19 7.02 10.76 13.66
N PRO A 20 6.83 9.44 13.88
CA PRO A 20 7.92 8.53 14.21
C PRO A 20 9.01 8.60 13.14
N LYS A 21 10.28 8.65 13.56
CA LYS A 21 11.46 8.89 12.71
C LYS A 21 11.83 7.76 11.73
N ASP A 22 11.01 6.73 11.61
CA ASP A 22 11.34 5.53 10.82
C ASP A 22 10.53 5.38 9.52
N ILE A 23 9.80 6.42 9.12
CA ILE A 23 9.08 6.42 7.83
C ILE A 23 9.98 7.08 6.78
N ILE A 24 10.45 6.29 5.81
CA ILE A 24 11.15 6.82 4.64
C ILE A 24 10.17 7.70 3.87
N THR A 25 10.39 9.00 3.88
CA THR A 25 9.54 9.98 3.18
C THR A 25 10.01 10.15 1.73
N LYS A 26 9.15 10.74 0.86
CA LYS A 26 9.57 11.16 -0.49
C LYS A 26 10.83 12.05 -0.44
N LYS A 27 11.03 12.78 0.64
CA LYS A 27 12.20 13.62 0.88
C LYS A 27 13.43 12.76 1.14
N ASP A 28 13.32 11.72 1.95
CA ASP A 28 14.43 10.80 2.27
C ASP A 28 14.86 10.01 1.02
N ILE A 29 13.89 9.59 0.18
CA ILE A 29 14.19 8.95 -1.11
C ILE A 29 14.88 9.94 -2.05
N ASN A 30 14.50 11.21 -2.06
CA ASN A 30 15.17 12.23 -2.86
C ASN A 30 16.55 12.60 -2.29
N GLU A 31 16.73 12.62 -1.00
CA GLU A 31 18.04 12.81 -0.35
C GLU A 31 18.98 11.62 -0.62
N LEU A 32 18.47 10.38 -0.53
CA LEU A 32 19.18 9.18 -0.98
C LEU A 32 19.55 9.25 -2.47
N LYS A 33 18.64 9.66 -3.35
CA LYS A 33 18.92 9.88 -4.77
C LYS A 33 20.02 10.90 -5.00
N ASN A 34 20.05 11.97 -4.22
CA ASN A 34 21.07 13.02 -4.34
C ASN A 34 22.42 12.57 -3.79
N LEU A 35 22.45 11.86 -2.67
CA LEU A 35 23.67 11.26 -2.11
C LEU A 35 24.29 10.24 -3.10
N ILE A 36 23.46 9.41 -3.72
CA ILE A 36 23.90 8.43 -4.72
C ILE A 36 24.44 9.11 -5.98
N LYS A 37 23.81 10.21 -6.45
CA LYS A 37 24.34 10.99 -7.59
C LYS A 37 25.71 11.56 -7.29
N THR A 38 25.97 12.00 -6.07
CA THR A 38 27.25 12.57 -5.66
C THR A 38 28.35 11.50 -5.60
N ILE A 39 28.02 10.28 -5.15
CA ILE A 39 28.95 9.15 -5.07
C ILE A 39 29.19 8.51 -6.45
N ALA A 40 28.17 8.45 -7.31
CA ALA A 40 28.26 7.84 -8.64
C ALA A 40 29.11 8.67 -9.64
N THR A 41 29.27 9.97 -9.41
CA THR A 41 30.09 10.84 -10.28
C THR A 41 31.59 10.63 -10.09
N GLU A 42 32.05 9.98 -9.03
CA GLU A 42 33.46 9.81 -8.74
C GLU A 42 34.08 8.44 -9.17
N LYS A 43 33.25 7.45 -9.57
CA LYS A 43 33.75 6.07 -9.83
C LYS A 43 33.28 5.38 -11.12
N ASN A 44 32.72 6.05 -12.10
CA ASN A 44 32.22 5.39 -13.32
C ASN A 44 33.11 5.56 -14.52
N THR A 45 34.27 4.90 -14.52
CA THR A 45 35.00 4.64 -15.77
C THR A 45 35.93 3.42 -15.65
N GLN A 46 35.43 2.25 -15.42
CA GLN A 46 36.11 0.96 -15.69
C GLN A 46 35.35 -0.15 -14.94
N ILE A 47 34.58 -0.92 -15.66
CA ILE A 47 34.36 -2.36 -15.48
C ILE A 47 33.27 -2.80 -16.49
N PHE A 48 33.67 -2.96 -17.74
CA PHE A 48 32.98 -3.76 -18.74
C PHE A 48 34.00 -4.64 -19.44
N GLU A 49 34.46 -5.69 -18.76
CA GLU A 49 35.15 -6.82 -19.40
C GLU A 49 35.37 -7.89 -18.33
N ASN A 50 34.36 -8.73 -18.15
CA ASN A 50 34.51 -10.14 -17.75
C ASN A 50 33.12 -10.73 -17.68
N GLY A 51 32.88 -11.88 -18.32
CA GLY A 51 31.58 -12.49 -18.58
C GLY A 51 30.68 -12.88 -17.40
N VAL A 52 30.90 -12.31 -16.21
CA VAL A 52 29.97 -12.43 -15.05
C VAL A 52 29.08 -11.21 -15.08
N LYS A 53 27.78 -11.43 -15.32
CA LYS A 53 26.78 -10.36 -15.22
C LYS A 53 26.80 -9.79 -13.80
N SER A 54 27.01 -8.48 -13.66
CA SER A 54 26.95 -7.80 -12.37
C SER A 54 25.58 -8.01 -11.69
N ILE A 55 25.52 -7.97 -10.39
CA ILE A 55 24.24 -8.09 -9.65
C ILE A 55 23.22 -7.04 -10.12
N THR A 56 23.67 -5.83 -10.41
CA THR A 56 22.83 -4.79 -11.02
C THR A 56 22.17 -5.24 -12.32
N SER A 57 22.92 -5.92 -13.20
CA SER A 57 22.35 -6.45 -14.47
C SER A 57 21.33 -7.55 -14.21
N LYS A 58 21.57 -8.41 -13.24
CA LYS A 58 20.64 -9.46 -12.84
C LYS A 58 19.35 -8.89 -12.26
N LEU A 59 19.43 -7.87 -11.40
CA LEU A 59 18.26 -7.17 -10.85
C LEU A 59 17.44 -6.48 -11.94
N LEU A 60 18.10 -5.90 -12.96
CA LEU A 60 17.45 -5.35 -14.15
C LEU A 60 16.71 -6.43 -14.94
N GLU A 61 17.35 -7.59 -15.17
CA GLU A 61 16.73 -8.72 -15.87
C GLU A 61 15.54 -9.30 -15.08
N TYR A 62 15.59 -9.26 -13.75
CA TYR A 62 14.48 -9.61 -12.88
C TYR A 62 13.32 -8.63 -13.00
N GLY A 63 13.51 -7.46 -13.59
CA GLY A 63 12.47 -6.45 -13.85
C GLY A 63 12.45 -5.32 -12.84
N ILE A 64 13.49 -5.15 -12.04
CA ILE A 64 13.61 -4.02 -11.10
C ILE A 64 14.04 -2.77 -11.89
N GLU A 65 13.49 -1.61 -11.53
CA GLU A 65 13.82 -0.31 -12.15
C GLU A 65 15.34 -0.04 -12.09
N LYS A 66 15.87 0.59 -13.12
CA LYS A 66 17.32 0.75 -13.34
C LYS A 66 18.02 1.40 -12.14
N GLU A 67 17.54 2.54 -11.71
CA GLU A 67 18.14 3.27 -10.59
C GLU A 67 18.05 2.49 -9.27
N LEU A 68 16.96 1.77 -9.07
CA LEU A 68 16.80 0.90 -7.90
C LEU A 68 17.72 -0.31 -7.98
N SER A 69 17.90 -0.91 -9.16
CA SER A 69 18.85 -2.01 -9.39
C SER A 69 20.30 -1.59 -9.07
N GLN A 70 20.66 -0.37 -9.46
CA GLN A 70 21.98 0.20 -9.13
C GLN A 70 22.14 0.37 -7.62
N LEU A 71 21.13 0.94 -6.95
CA LEU A 71 21.13 1.15 -5.51
C LEU A 71 21.27 -0.18 -4.73
N LEU A 72 20.49 -1.18 -5.11
CA LEU A 72 20.49 -2.48 -4.43
C LEU A 72 21.75 -3.30 -4.73
N GLY A 73 22.29 -3.19 -5.95
CA GLY A 73 23.41 -3.98 -6.42
C GLY A 73 24.80 -3.37 -6.21
N GLU A 74 24.89 -2.11 -5.78
CA GLU A 74 26.16 -1.38 -5.65
C GLU A 74 27.18 -2.12 -4.75
N GLY A 75 28.41 -2.37 -5.27
CA GLY A 75 29.47 -3.06 -4.52
C GLY A 75 29.17 -4.51 -4.16
N ILE A 76 28.22 -5.15 -4.85
CA ILE A 76 28.01 -6.60 -4.81
C ILE A 76 28.47 -7.18 -6.14
N ASP A 77 29.61 -7.85 -6.13
CA ASP A 77 30.17 -8.45 -7.33
C ASP A 77 29.53 -9.81 -7.62
N GLU A 78 29.32 -10.63 -6.58
CA GLU A 78 28.73 -11.96 -6.67
C GLU A 78 27.66 -12.18 -5.58
N LEU A 79 26.71 -13.10 -5.85
CA LEU A 79 25.71 -13.56 -4.86
C LEU A 79 26.27 -14.76 -4.03
N ASP A 80 27.48 -14.59 -3.49
CA ASP A 80 27.97 -15.43 -2.43
C ASP A 80 27.21 -15.14 -1.11
N GLU A 81 27.60 -15.77 -0.02
CA GLU A 81 26.91 -15.58 1.27
C GLU A 81 26.96 -14.11 1.76
N VAL A 82 28.06 -13.40 1.48
CA VAL A 82 28.24 -12.00 1.86
C VAL A 82 27.37 -11.09 0.98
N GLY A 83 27.39 -11.30 -0.34
CA GLY A 83 26.59 -10.57 -1.30
C GLY A 83 25.07 -10.75 -1.07
N LYS A 84 24.63 -11.98 -0.77
CA LYS A 84 23.25 -12.28 -0.41
C LYS A 84 22.81 -11.53 0.85
N GLU A 85 23.64 -11.58 1.90
CA GLU A 85 23.31 -10.90 3.16
C GLU A 85 23.26 -9.38 2.99
N LEU A 86 24.16 -8.81 2.18
CA LEU A 86 24.15 -7.37 1.86
C LEU A 86 22.90 -6.97 1.06
N LEU A 87 22.56 -7.74 0.01
CA LEU A 87 21.36 -7.52 -0.80
C LEU A 87 20.09 -7.62 0.07
N LYS A 88 20.00 -8.65 0.93
CA LYS A 88 18.89 -8.83 1.87
C LYS A 88 18.73 -7.63 2.80
N LYS A 89 19.81 -7.15 3.39
CA LYS A 89 19.80 -5.95 4.26
C LYS A 89 19.31 -4.72 3.52
N ARG A 90 19.76 -4.52 2.27
CA ARG A 90 19.31 -3.38 1.45
C ARG A 90 17.86 -3.46 1.08
N ILE A 91 17.37 -4.62 0.65
CA ILE A 91 15.93 -4.82 0.36
C ILE A 91 15.10 -4.54 1.61
N LYS A 92 15.50 -5.08 2.77
CA LYS A 92 14.81 -4.84 4.05
C LYS A 92 14.82 -3.36 4.42
N ALA A 93 15.95 -2.68 4.31
CA ALA A 93 16.07 -1.25 4.60
C ALA A 93 15.24 -0.39 3.62
N PHE A 94 15.21 -0.77 2.35
CA PHE A 94 14.45 -0.07 1.32
C PHE A 94 12.93 -0.20 1.51
N LEU A 95 12.44 -1.37 1.87
CA LEU A 95 11.01 -1.63 2.09
C LEU A 95 10.52 -1.10 3.45
N GLY A 96 11.42 -1.02 4.43
CA GLY A 96 11.06 -0.68 5.80
C GLY A 96 10.28 -1.78 6.52
N ALA A 97 9.78 -1.47 7.70
CA ALA A 97 8.88 -2.35 8.43
C ALA A 97 7.47 -2.28 7.84
N PRO A 98 6.73 -3.41 7.77
CA PRO A 98 5.35 -3.39 7.34
C PRO A 98 4.49 -2.51 8.26
N GLN A 99 3.55 -1.79 7.67
CA GLN A 99 2.64 -0.92 8.41
C GLN A 99 1.23 -1.49 8.39
N PRO A 100 0.87 -2.39 9.32
CA PRO A 100 -0.47 -2.95 9.39
C PRO A 100 -1.53 -1.89 9.69
N LEU A 101 -2.79 -2.30 9.63
CA LEU A 101 -3.92 -1.48 9.99
C LEU A 101 -3.85 -1.13 11.50
N ASP A 102 -3.99 0.16 11.81
CA ASP A 102 -4.24 0.60 13.17
C ASP A 102 -5.71 0.38 13.51
N SER A 103 -6.00 -0.68 14.27
CA SER A 103 -7.35 -1.08 14.68
C SER A 103 -7.89 -0.28 15.86
N GLY A 104 -7.58 1.02 15.94
CA GLY A 104 -8.12 1.96 16.92
C GLY A 104 -9.65 2.13 16.81
N LYS A 105 -10.24 2.92 17.71
CA LYS A 105 -11.72 3.10 17.73
C LYS A 105 -12.20 3.92 16.53
N SER A 106 -13.30 3.45 15.94
CA SER A 106 -14.06 4.12 14.85
C SER A 106 -13.21 4.47 13.62
N LYS A 107 -12.21 3.65 13.30
CA LYS A 107 -11.37 3.84 12.13
C LYS A 107 -12.12 3.56 10.83
N LYS A 108 -12.09 4.51 9.91
CA LYS A 108 -12.61 4.38 8.54
C LYS A 108 -11.45 4.06 7.60
N VAL A 109 -11.48 2.90 6.99
CA VAL A 109 -10.40 2.35 6.17
C VAL A 109 -10.87 2.14 4.74
N LEU A 110 -10.26 2.81 3.80
CA LEU A 110 -10.66 2.81 2.39
C LEU A 110 -9.73 1.94 1.55
N PHE A 111 -10.29 1.04 0.76
CA PHE A 111 -9.55 0.21 -0.19
C PHE A 111 -9.78 0.70 -1.61
N ILE A 112 -8.70 1.11 -2.27
CA ILE A 112 -8.70 1.59 -3.65
C ILE A 112 -7.77 0.75 -4.53
N GLY A 113 -7.86 0.90 -5.84
CA GLY A 113 -6.97 0.22 -6.79
C GLY A 113 -7.66 -0.22 -8.07
N PRO A 114 -6.90 -0.75 -9.03
CA PRO A 114 -7.40 -1.19 -10.32
C PRO A 114 -8.48 -2.27 -10.24
N THR A 115 -9.11 -2.55 -11.37
CA THR A 115 -10.06 -3.67 -11.51
C THR A 115 -9.32 -4.99 -11.40
N GLY A 116 -9.96 -5.98 -10.76
CA GLY A 116 -9.47 -7.37 -10.72
C GLY A 116 -8.27 -7.63 -9.80
N VAL A 117 -7.80 -6.63 -9.03
CA VAL A 117 -6.67 -6.80 -8.09
C VAL A 117 -7.07 -7.48 -6.77
N GLY A 118 -8.31 -7.89 -6.55
CA GLY A 118 -8.72 -8.61 -5.34
C GLY A 118 -9.08 -7.73 -4.14
N LYS A 119 -9.50 -6.47 -4.32
CA LYS A 119 -9.88 -5.58 -3.22
C LYS A 119 -10.92 -6.16 -2.29
N THR A 120 -12.08 -6.56 -2.82
CA THR A 120 -13.19 -7.11 -2.03
C THR A 120 -12.76 -8.35 -1.22
N THR A 121 -11.98 -9.25 -1.82
CA THR A 121 -11.44 -10.43 -1.12
C THR A 121 -10.45 -10.02 -0.03
N THR A 122 -9.61 -9.01 -0.28
CA THR A 122 -8.66 -8.49 0.70
C THR A 122 -9.39 -7.84 1.88
N VAL A 123 -10.45 -7.07 1.61
CA VAL A 123 -11.33 -6.50 2.65
C VAL A 123 -11.91 -7.60 3.53
N ALA A 124 -12.41 -8.69 2.93
CA ALA A 124 -12.95 -9.83 3.67
C ALA A 124 -11.88 -10.52 4.54
N LYS A 125 -10.65 -10.69 4.04
CA LYS A 125 -9.53 -11.26 4.80
C LYS A 125 -9.16 -10.39 6.00
N ILE A 126 -9.04 -9.07 5.80
CA ILE A 126 -8.73 -8.13 6.87
C ILE A 126 -9.88 -8.08 7.90
N ALA A 127 -11.14 -8.07 7.45
CA ALA A 127 -12.30 -8.15 8.34
C ALA A 127 -12.24 -9.40 9.21
N SER A 128 -12.02 -10.54 8.60
CA SER A 128 -11.90 -11.83 9.28
C SER A 128 -10.77 -11.83 10.31
N HIS A 129 -9.60 -11.31 9.95
CA HIS A 129 -8.45 -11.18 10.85
C HIS A 129 -8.78 -10.30 12.08
N LEU A 130 -9.38 -9.13 11.85
CA LEU A 130 -9.78 -8.21 12.93
C LEU A 130 -10.79 -8.84 13.89
N ILE A 131 -11.73 -9.60 13.36
CA ILE A 131 -12.78 -10.23 14.16
C ILE A 131 -12.23 -11.42 14.94
N LEU A 132 -11.56 -12.35 14.25
CA LEU A 132 -11.15 -13.63 14.83
C LEU A 132 -9.90 -13.49 15.73
N ASN A 133 -8.95 -12.65 15.32
CA ASN A 133 -7.67 -12.55 16.01
C ASN A 133 -7.60 -11.38 16.99
N GLU A 134 -8.33 -10.30 16.71
CA GLU A 134 -8.28 -9.09 17.54
C GLU A 134 -9.59 -8.80 18.29
N GLY A 135 -10.67 -9.58 18.05
CA GLY A 135 -11.97 -9.41 18.72
C GLY A 135 -12.64 -8.06 18.41
N LYS A 136 -12.36 -7.46 17.26
CA LYS A 136 -12.88 -6.13 16.89
C LYS A 136 -14.29 -6.20 16.35
N LYS A 137 -15.06 -5.13 16.62
CA LYS A 137 -16.36 -4.90 15.99
C LYS A 137 -16.12 -4.24 14.63
N VAL A 138 -16.44 -4.97 13.57
CA VAL A 138 -16.19 -4.53 12.19
C VAL A 138 -17.53 -4.28 11.49
N MET A 139 -17.57 -3.24 10.64
CA MET A 139 -18.61 -3.01 9.65
C MET A 139 -17.99 -3.03 8.27
N LEU A 140 -18.68 -3.65 7.32
CA LEU A 140 -18.32 -3.60 5.90
C LEU A 140 -19.19 -2.57 5.18
N VAL A 141 -18.57 -1.71 4.39
CA VAL A 141 -19.27 -0.77 3.51
C VAL A 141 -18.77 -1.01 2.08
N THR A 142 -19.67 -1.13 1.12
CA THR A 142 -19.30 -1.18 -0.28
C THR A 142 -19.80 0.03 -1.04
N ALA A 143 -18.91 0.64 -1.80
CA ALA A 143 -19.20 1.65 -2.79
C ALA A 143 -19.13 1.08 -4.24
N ASP A 144 -19.03 -0.24 -4.40
CA ASP A 144 -19.08 -0.92 -5.71
C ASP A 144 -20.53 -1.28 -6.10
N VAL A 145 -21.31 -0.27 -6.45
CA VAL A 145 -22.71 -0.42 -6.86
C VAL A 145 -22.88 -0.80 -8.33
N PHE A 146 -21.79 -0.77 -9.11
CA PHE A 146 -21.85 -1.03 -10.57
C PHE A 146 -21.81 -2.52 -10.91
N ARG A 147 -21.36 -3.34 -9.98
CA ARG A 147 -21.19 -4.79 -10.17
C ARG A 147 -22.11 -5.54 -9.22
N ILE A 148 -23.21 -6.07 -9.74
CA ILE A 148 -24.18 -6.84 -8.95
C ILE A 148 -23.48 -7.97 -8.18
N ALA A 149 -22.58 -8.71 -8.84
CA ALA A 149 -21.83 -9.79 -8.21
C ALA A 149 -20.87 -9.30 -7.09
N ALA A 150 -20.42 -8.05 -7.09
CA ALA A 150 -19.55 -7.53 -6.04
C ALA A 150 -20.31 -7.34 -4.74
N TYR A 151 -21.54 -6.83 -4.81
CA TYR A 151 -22.39 -6.71 -3.63
C TYR A 151 -22.72 -8.09 -3.03
N GLU A 152 -23.14 -9.05 -3.85
CA GLU A 152 -23.43 -10.39 -3.37
C GLU A 152 -22.20 -11.06 -2.76
N GLN A 153 -21.04 -10.82 -3.31
CA GLN A 153 -19.76 -11.33 -2.78
C GLN A 153 -19.47 -10.77 -1.39
N ILE A 154 -19.48 -9.44 -1.21
CA ILE A 154 -19.18 -8.83 0.09
C ILE A 154 -20.26 -9.13 1.12
N LYS A 155 -21.50 -9.24 0.69
CA LYS A 155 -22.62 -9.65 1.54
C LYS A 155 -22.44 -11.07 2.07
N SER A 156 -22.07 -12.02 1.19
CA SER A 156 -21.77 -13.40 1.60
C SER A 156 -20.67 -13.46 2.66
N TYR A 157 -19.62 -12.64 2.52
CA TYR A 157 -18.58 -12.53 3.55
C TYR A 157 -19.14 -11.93 4.85
N GLY A 158 -19.96 -10.89 4.75
CA GLY A 158 -20.60 -10.30 5.93
C GLY A 158 -21.49 -11.28 6.68
N ASP A 159 -22.28 -12.07 5.96
CA ASP A 159 -23.15 -13.09 6.53
C ASP A 159 -22.34 -14.21 7.24
N ILE A 160 -21.25 -14.67 6.62
CA ILE A 160 -20.35 -15.69 7.20
C ILE A 160 -19.66 -15.15 8.47
N LEU A 161 -19.23 -13.89 8.45
CA LEU A 161 -18.51 -13.25 9.56
C LEU A 161 -19.45 -12.71 10.64
N GLY A 162 -20.77 -12.68 10.41
CA GLY A 162 -21.76 -12.12 11.33
C GLY A 162 -21.66 -10.61 11.48
N VAL A 163 -21.21 -9.90 10.42
CA VAL A 163 -21.03 -8.44 10.44
C VAL A 163 -21.98 -7.73 9.48
N PRO A 164 -22.44 -6.51 9.80
CA PRO A 164 -23.30 -5.76 8.91
C PRO A 164 -22.55 -5.32 7.65
N VAL A 165 -23.27 -5.38 6.53
CA VAL A 165 -22.83 -4.82 5.26
C VAL A 165 -23.75 -3.68 4.87
N ARG A 166 -23.17 -2.54 4.50
CA ARG A 166 -23.90 -1.36 4.00
C ARG A 166 -23.46 -1.04 2.58
N VAL A 167 -24.40 -0.61 1.76
CA VAL A 167 -24.14 -0.16 0.39
C VAL A 167 -24.27 1.36 0.36
N VAL A 168 -23.35 2.02 -0.33
CA VAL A 168 -23.38 3.47 -0.56
C VAL A 168 -23.11 3.77 -2.02
N SER A 169 -24.02 4.48 -2.66
CA SER A 169 -23.88 4.87 -4.08
C SER A 169 -23.11 6.18 -4.26
N ASN A 170 -23.04 6.98 -3.19
CA ASN A 170 -22.43 8.30 -3.22
C ASN A 170 -22.03 8.75 -1.80
N VAL A 171 -21.31 9.87 -1.74
CA VAL A 171 -20.84 10.49 -0.50
C VAL A 171 -21.98 10.84 0.46
N PHE A 172 -23.10 11.30 -0.07
CA PHE A 172 -24.22 11.69 0.78
C PHE A 172 -24.82 10.51 1.55
N GLU A 173 -24.96 9.35 0.90
CA GLU A 173 -25.37 8.11 1.56
C GLU A 173 -24.34 7.67 2.59
N PHE A 174 -23.04 7.79 2.27
CA PHE A 174 -21.97 7.50 3.20
C PHE A 174 -22.04 8.37 4.46
N HIS A 175 -22.30 9.67 4.32
CA HIS A 175 -22.45 10.57 5.46
C HIS A 175 -23.65 10.22 6.35
N LYS A 176 -24.75 9.72 5.76
CA LYS A 176 -25.90 9.27 6.55
C LYS A 176 -25.58 8.08 7.48
N LEU A 177 -24.57 7.29 7.12
CA LEU A 177 -24.12 6.14 7.92
C LEU A 177 -23.14 6.53 9.04
N GLN A 178 -22.55 7.72 9.02
CA GLN A 178 -21.53 8.12 10.02
C GLN A 178 -21.98 7.96 11.48
N PRO A 179 -23.23 8.24 11.87
CA PRO A 179 -23.68 7.99 13.25
C PRO A 179 -23.59 6.51 13.65
N GLU A 180 -23.79 5.57 12.69
CA GLU A 180 -23.70 4.14 12.93
C GLU A 180 -22.24 3.68 13.13
N PHE A 181 -21.26 4.33 12.47
CA PHE A 181 -19.84 3.98 12.55
C PHE A 181 -19.28 4.00 13.97
N LYS A 182 -19.81 4.86 14.84
CA LYS A 182 -19.39 4.96 16.25
C LYS A 182 -19.58 3.67 17.06
N ASN A 183 -20.42 2.75 16.57
CA ASN A 183 -20.68 1.46 17.21
C ASN A 183 -19.63 0.39 16.85
N TYR A 184 -18.70 0.69 15.95
CA TYR A 184 -17.70 -0.22 15.43
C TYR A 184 -16.30 0.30 15.70
N ASP A 185 -15.36 -0.63 15.89
CA ASP A 185 -13.94 -0.29 16.02
C ASP A 185 -13.34 0.06 14.66
N VAL A 186 -13.75 -0.68 13.62
CA VAL A 186 -13.26 -0.49 12.26
C VAL A 186 -14.39 -0.58 11.24
N VAL A 187 -14.41 0.37 10.31
CA VAL A 187 -15.31 0.38 9.15
C VAL A 187 -14.45 0.20 7.90
N LEU A 188 -14.55 -0.96 7.25
CA LEU A 188 -13.81 -1.27 6.04
C LEU A 188 -14.65 -0.92 4.82
N ILE A 189 -14.11 -0.08 3.94
CA ILE A 189 -14.82 0.49 2.79
C ILE A 189 -14.21 -0.06 1.51
N ASP A 190 -14.94 -0.99 0.87
CA ASP A 190 -14.60 -1.53 -0.44
C ASP A 190 -15.07 -0.60 -1.55
N THR A 191 -14.21 -0.34 -2.54
CA THR A 191 -14.57 0.47 -3.70
C THR A 191 -14.53 -0.33 -4.99
N ALA A 192 -15.33 0.11 -5.96
CA ALA A 192 -15.22 -0.42 -7.31
C ALA A 192 -13.79 -0.29 -7.85
N GLY A 193 -13.30 -1.34 -8.46
CA GLY A 193 -12.07 -1.29 -9.22
C GLY A 193 -12.19 -0.25 -10.34
N ARG A 194 -11.21 0.66 -10.41
CA ARG A 194 -11.19 1.70 -11.43
C ARG A 194 -10.03 1.44 -12.38
N SER A 195 -10.33 1.32 -13.67
CA SER A 195 -9.25 1.36 -14.66
C SER A 195 -8.56 2.70 -14.56
N HIS A 196 -7.23 2.71 -14.47
CA HIS A 196 -6.44 3.94 -14.48
C HIS A 196 -6.66 4.77 -15.76
N LYS A 197 -7.25 4.20 -16.81
CA LYS A 197 -7.60 4.85 -18.07
C LYS A 197 -8.98 5.55 -18.06
N ASP A 198 -9.84 5.27 -17.06
CA ASP A 198 -11.18 5.84 -16.94
C ASP A 198 -11.14 7.08 -16.01
N GLU A 199 -10.91 8.24 -16.61
CA GLU A 199 -10.78 9.51 -15.88
C GLU A 199 -12.04 9.90 -15.11
N LYS A 200 -13.23 9.64 -15.68
CA LYS A 200 -14.49 9.97 -15.02
C LYS A 200 -14.60 9.22 -13.69
N ARG A 201 -14.37 7.92 -13.72
CA ARG A 201 -14.44 7.09 -12.52
C ARG A 201 -13.35 7.40 -11.52
N VAL A 202 -12.15 7.77 -11.97
CA VAL A 202 -11.08 8.22 -11.07
C VAL A 202 -11.48 9.53 -10.37
N ASN A 203 -12.11 10.47 -11.07
CA ASN A 203 -12.60 11.72 -10.48
C ASN A 203 -13.75 11.51 -9.48
N GLU A 204 -14.65 10.55 -9.74
CA GLU A 204 -15.66 10.13 -8.76
C GLU A 204 -15.01 9.60 -7.47
N LEU A 205 -13.97 8.78 -7.58
CA LEU A 205 -13.22 8.27 -6.43
C LEU A 205 -12.52 9.42 -5.67
N LYS A 206 -11.87 10.35 -6.37
CA LYS A 206 -11.27 11.55 -5.74
C LYS A 206 -12.30 12.33 -4.93
N THR A 207 -13.47 12.53 -5.50
CA THR A 207 -14.58 13.22 -4.82
C THR A 207 -15.03 12.45 -3.59
N PHE A 208 -15.23 11.14 -3.72
CA PHE A 208 -15.59 10.29 -2.60
C PHE A 208 -14.56 10.37 -1.46
N MET A 209 -13.28 10.22 -1.78
CA MET A 209 -12.19 10.28 -0.80
C MET A 209 -12.13 11.62 -0.06
N LYS A 210 -12.28 12.72 -0.79
CA LYS A 210 -12.25 14.08 -0.21
C LYS A 210 -13.31 14.27 0.88
N TYR A 211 -14.49 13.69 0.69
CA TYR A 211 -15.61 13.89 1.60
C TYR A 211 -15.85 12.73 2.59
N ALA A 212 -15.32 11.55 2.31
CA ALA A 212 -15.43 10.40 3.22
C ALA A 212 -14.52 10.55 4.47
N GLU A 213 -13.46 11.35 4.35
CA GLU A 213 -12.51 11.62 5.44
C GLU A 213 -12.05 10.31 6.12
N CYS A 214 -11.49 9.40 5.33
CA CYS A 214 -11.01 8.12 5.83
C CYS A 214 -9.71 8.29 6.59
N ASP A 215 -9.56 7.54 7.68
CA ASP A 215 -8.38 7.57 8.54
C ASP A 215 -7.18 6.88 7.90
N GLU A 216 -7.44 5.80 7.16
CA GLU A 216 -6.42 5.05 6.43
C GLU A 216 -6.90 4.72 5.01
N ILE A 217 -5.95 4.68 4.08
CA ILE A 217 -6.18 4.34 2.69
C ILE A 217 -5.20 3.24 2.29
N TYR A 218 -5.72 2.19 1.66
CA TYR A 218 -4.94 1.11 1.09
C TYR A 218 -5.07 1.09 -0.42
N LEU A 219 -3.93 1.19 -1.12
CA LEU A 219 -3.86 0.94 -2.55
C LEU A 219 -3.53 -0.55 -2.78
N CYS A 220 -4.52 -1.30 -3.24
CA CYS A 220 -4.35 -2.70 -3.61
C CYS A 220 -3.81 -2.81 -5.03
N LEU A 221 -2.72 -3.55 -5.18
CA LEU A 221 -2.05 -3.84 -6.44
C LEU A 221 -1.86 -5.35 -6.57
N SER A 222 -1.85 -5.86 -7.80
CA SER A 222 -1.50 -7.27 -8.05
C SER A 222 0.02 -7.40 -8.23
N ALA A 223 0.61 -8.43 -7.63
CA ALA A 223 2.02 -8.77 -7.84
C ALA A 223 2.32 -9.12 -9.32
N THR A 224 1.30 -9.57 -10.07
CA THR A 224 1.41 -9.90 -11.51
C THR A 224 1.39 -8.66 -12.43
N THR A 225 1.28 -7.45 -11.88
CA THR A 225 1.23 -6.21 -12.67
C THR A 225 2.58 -5.95 -13.35
N ARG A 226 2.57 -5.73 -14.65
CA ARG A 226 3.80 -5.40 -15.40
C ARG A 226 4.42 -4.09 -14.91
N PRO A 227 5.75 -3.96 -14.85
CA PRO A 227 6.41 -2.75 -14.36
C PRO A 227 5.98 -1.46 -15.05
N GLN A 228 5.77 -1.49 -16.38
CA GLN A 228 5.34 -0.31 -17.14
C GLN A 228 3.92 0.14 -16.75
N ASP A 229 2.98 -0.82 -16.64
CA ASP A 229 1.60 -0.54 -16.23
C ASP A 229 1.56 -0.07 -14.76
N LEU A 230 2.41 -0.63 -13.92
CA LEU A 230 2.51 -0.28 -12.50
C LEU A 230 2.86 1.18 -12.28
N LYS A 231 3.82 1.71 -13.04
CA LYS A 231 4.24 3.12 -12.97
C LYS A 231 3.08 4.07 -13.30
N GLU A 232 2.31 3.74 -14.35
CA GLU A 232 1.11 4.51 -14.71
C GLU A 232 0.03 4.44 -13.63
N VAL A 233 -0.20 3.24 -13.09
CA VAL A 233 -1.16 3.04 -11.99
C VAL A 233 -0.78 3.89 -10.79
N ILE A 234 0.46 3.80 -10.29
CA ILE A 234 0.94 4.58 -9.15
C ILE A 234 0.73 6.07 -9.39
N LYS A 235 1.17 6.57 -10.55
CA LYS A 235 0.99 7.98 -10.92
C LYS A 235 -0.48 8.40 -10.90
N LYS A 236 -1.39 7.53 -11.36
CA LYS A 236 -2.82 7.84 -11.42
C LYS A 236 -3.47 7.86 -10.04
N TYR A 237 -2.96 7.10 -9.07
CA TYR A 237 -3.43 7.09 -7.70
C TYR A 237 -2.66 8.03 -6.75
N ASP A 238 -1.70 8.83 -7.27
CA ASP A 238 -0.92 9.81 -6.47
C ASP A 238 -1.82 10.86 -5.75
N PHE A 239 -3.03 11.09 -6.28
CA PHE A 239 -4.02 11.95 -5.63
C PHE A 239 -4.49 11.44 -4.26
N ALA A 240 -4.28 10.17 -3.95
CA ALA A 240 -4.64 9.59 -2.66
C ALA A 240 -3.75 10.09 -1.51
N GLY A 241 -2.63 10.75 -1.85
CA GLY A 241 -1.73 11.33 -0.86
C GLY A 241 -0.99 10.25 -0.07
N ASN A 242 -1.26 10.16 1.21
CA ASN A 242 -0.70 9.12 2.07
C ASN A 242 -1.59 7.87 2.02
N TYR A 243 -1.02 6.77 1.57
CA TYR A 243 -1.67 5.47 1.55
C TYR A 243 -0.66 4.37 1.86
N LYS A 244 -1.15 3.19 2.19
CA LYS A 244 -0.33 2.00 2.38
C LYS A 244 -0.56 1.05 1.19
N LEU A 245 0.47 0.28 0.82
CA LEU A 245 0.38 -0.67 -0.27
C LEU A 245 -0.04 -2.05 0.23
N ILE A 246 -0.96 -2.69 -0.48
CA ILE A 246 -1.26 -4.11 -0.33
C ILE A 246 -0.96 -4.78 -1.67
N PHE A 247 -0.16 -5.83 -1.64
CA PHE A 247 0.05 -6.67 -2.81
C PHE A 247 -0.74 -7.97 -2.71
N THR A 248 -1.46 -8.26 -3.77
CA THR A 248 -2.30 -9.45 -3.88
C THR A 248 -1.75 -10.38 -4.95
N LYS A 249 -2.24 -11.63 -4.94
CA LYS A 249 -1.95 -12.62 -5.98
C LYS A 249 -0.45 -12.98 -6.05
N LEU A 250 0.18 -13.09 -4.88
CA LEU A 250 1.56 -13.55 -4.82
C LEU A 250 1.68 -15.01 -5.30
N ASP A 251 0.61 -15.77 -5.16
CA ASP A 251 0.46 -17.15 -5.64
C ASP A 251 0.41 -17.29 -7.18
N GLU A 252 0.16 -16.20 -7.89
CA GLU A 252 0.06 -16.21 -9.35
C GLU A 252 1.40 -15.86 -10.04
N THR A 253 2.49 -15.59 -9.30
CA THR A 253 3.79 -15.22 -9.87
C THR A 253 4.95 -15.58 -8.94
N ASP A 254 6.10 -15.92 -9.53
CA ASP A 254 7.37 -16.11 -8.82
C ASP A 254 8.26 -14.85 -8.84
N ASN A 255 7.84 -13.80 -9.58
CA ASN A 255 8.59 -12.57 -9.72
C ASN A 255 7.90 -11.41 -8.97
N TYR A 256 8.56 -10.91 -7.94
CA TYR A 256 8.04 -9.83 -7.10
C TYR A 256 8.70 -8.47 -7.33
N SER A 257 9.31 -8.25 -8.52
CA SER A 257 9.89 -6.96 -8.90
C SER A 257 8.86 -5.81 -8.86
N SER A 258 7.59 -6.12 -9.13
CA SER A 258 6.49 -5.16 -9.04
C SER A 258 6.36 -4.53 -7.65
N ILE A 259 6.66 -5.28 -6.58
CA ILE A 259 6.58 -4.80 -5.21
C ILE A 259 7.66 -3.74 -4.95
N LEU A 260 8.91 -4.05 -5.29
CA LEU A 260 10.03 -3.11 -5.16
C LEU A 260 9.82 -1.85 -6.00
N ASN A 261 9.38 -2.04 -7.25
CA ASN A 261 9.11 -0.93 -8.16
C ASN A 261 7.97 -0.03 -7.67
N ALA A 262 6.90 -0.60 -7.07
CA ALA A 262 5.82 0.20 -6.53
C ALA A 262 6.25 1.08 -5.36
N VAL A 263 7.05 0.54 -4.44
CA VAL A 263 7.62 1.34 -3.34
C VAL A 263 8.54 2.42 -3.90
N TYR A 264 9.36 2.09 -4.90
CA TYR A 264 10.26 3.04 -5.56
C TYR A 264 9.49 4.21 -6.22
N TYR A 265 8.40 3.91 -6.94
CA TYR A 265 7.61 4.95 -7.63
C TYR A 265 6.75 5.78 -6.68
N SER A 266 6.17 5.16 -5.65
CA SER A 266 5.22 5.82 -4.77
C SER A 266 5.87 6.45 -3.54
N GLY A 267 6.95 5.88 -3.03
CA GLY A 267 7.51 6.22 -1.72
C GLY A 267 6.57 5.88 -0.56
N GLN A 268 5.61 4.95 -0.77
CA GLN A 268 4.62 4.59 0.22
C GLN A 268 4.97 3.25 0.88
N PRO A 269 4.63 3.06 2.16
CA PRO A 269 4.95 1.85 2.89
C PRO A 269 4.07 0.68 2.44
N ILE A 270 4.59 -0.53 2.61
CA ILE A 270 3.84 -1.77 2.41
C ILE A 270 3.19 -2.21 3.72
N SER A 271 2.02 -2.82 3.62
CA SER A 271 1.27 -3.32 4.77
C SER A 271 1.10 -4.85 4.73
N TYR A 272 0.36 -5.34 3.76
CA TYR A 272 -0.01 -6.75 3.66
C TYR A 272 0.30 -7.36 2.30
N PHE A 273 0.49 -8.68 2.31
CA PHE A 273 0.47 -9.54 1.13
C PHE A 273 -0.72 -10.50 1.20
N THR A 274 -1.26 -10.88 0.03
CA THR A 274 -2.16 -12.04 -0.09
C THR A 274 -1.61 -13.02 -1.11
N ASN A 275 -1.65 -14.30 -0.75
CA ASN A 275 -1.00 -15.39 -1.49
C ASN A 275 -1.96 -16.54 -1.83
N GLY A 276 -3.25 -16.22 -2.05
CA GLY A 276 -4.26 -17.21 -2.43
C GLY A 276 -5.67 -16.69 -2.28
N GLN A 277 -6.66 -17.60 -2.31
CA GLN A 277 -8.09 -17.25 -2.30
C GLN A 277 -8.80 -17.56 -0.98
N ILE A 278 -8.14 -18.22 -0.04
CA ILE A 278 -8.74 -18.65 1.23
C ILE A 278 -8.84 -17.44 2.18
N VAL A 279 -10.00 -17.29 2.80
CA VAL A 279 -10.31 -16.27 3.80
C VAL A 279 -10.49 -16.99 5.14
N PRO A 280 -9.75 -16.62 6.17
CA PRO A 280 -8.77 -15.51 6.27
C PRO A 280 -7.32 -15.88 5.95
N ASP A 281 -6.96 -17.14 5.78
CA ASP A 281 -5.62 -17.69 5.95
C ASP A 281 -4.57 -17.12 4.97
N ASP A 282 -4.99 -16.74 3.76
CA ASP A 282 -4.10 -16.19 2.73
C ASP A 282 -3.88 -14.67 2.88
N LEU A 283 -3.76 -14.17 4.10
CA LEU A 283 -3.34 -12.82 4.44
C LEU A 283 -2.14 -12.86 5.36
N MET A 284 -1.09 -12.13 5.02
CA MET A 284 0.11 -12.02 5.86
C MET A 284 0.61 -10.57 5.89
N LEU A 285 1.37 -10.23 6.92
CA LEU A 285 2.17 -9.00 6.92
C LEU A 285 3.21 -9.06 5.82
N ALA A 286 3.48 -7.91 5.21
CA ALA A 286 4.51 -7.82 4.18
C ALA A 286 5.88 -8.21 4.77
N ASP A 287 6.56 -9.14 4.10
CA ASP A 287 7.87 -9.64 4.52
C ASP A 287 8.88 -9.48 3.39
N SER A 288 9.95 -8.74 3.65
CA SER A 288 11.06 -8.55 2.73
C SER A 288 11.80 -9.84 2.39
N GLU A 289 11.73 -10.85 3.25
CA GLU A 289 12.36 -12.16 3.04
C GLU A 289 11.76 -12.91 1.86
N ILE A 290 10.45 -12.80 1.67
CA ILE A 290 9.74 -13.39 0.53
C ILE A 290 10.27 -12.81 -0.79
N ILE A 291 10.48 -11.50 -0.82
CA ILE A 291 10.97 -10.79 -2.01
C ILE A 291 12.44 -11.14 -2.28
N PHE A 292 13.28 -11.11 -1.24
CA PHE A 292 14.67 -11.50 -1.34
C PHE A 292 14.82 -12.95 -1.85
N SER A 293 14.06 -13.88 -1.26
CA SER A 293 14.10 -15.29 -1.65
C SER A 293 13.69 -15.52 -3.11
N SER A 294 12.72 -14.76 -3.61
CA SER A 294 12.30 -14.83 -5.02
C SER A 294 13.41 -14.34 -5.96
N ILE A 295 14.11 -13.26 -5.60
CA ILE A 295 15.24 -12.76 -6.38
C ILE A 295 16.37 -13.81 -6.44
N VAL A 296 16.75 -14.38 -5.30
CA VAL A 296 17.87 -15.35 -5.24
C VAL A 296 17.52 -16.68 -5.90
N LYS A 297 16.27 -17.14 -5.86
CA LYS A 297 15.84 -18.37 -6.57
C LYS A 297 15.89 -18.23 -8.09
N GLY A 298 15.76 -17.03 -8.61
CA GLY A 298 15.85 -16.75 -10.05
C GLY A 298 17.28 -16.80 -10.61
N TYR A 299 18.28 -17.04 -9.76
CA TYR A 299 19.72 -17.09 -10.09
C TYR A 299 20.38 -18.36 -9.57
#